data_f29ad331b79799a6ad0f13646fc72dd7
#
_entry.id   f29ad331b79799a6ad0f13646fc72dd7
#
_cell.length_a   1.000
_cell.length_b   1.000
_cell.length_c   1.000
_cell.angle_alpha   90.00
_cell.angle_beta   90.00
_cell.angle_gamma   90.00
#
_symmetry.space_group_name_H-M   'P 1'
#
loop_
_entity.id
_entity.type
_entity.pdbx_description
1 polymer ?
#
loop_
_entity_poly.entity_id
_entity_poly.type
_entity_poly.pdbx_seq_one_letter_code
_entity_poly.pdbx_strand_id
1 'polypeptide(L)'
;MKKILTAAVALAVCYRLRPIKAYAWSGTTHEDIVKKSLALLEKEKKQKQVTFYKDYHSEILKGCTQPDEENDMDKGHGKHYYSCVNPKGKELPETNGYYRNRFGDLAVSARTCLEENYTAAVSLYKSGDIKNAMRVLGRAAHFISDMGCTVHVANMKYQDKANNVHYAFEKHVSTTCTRHTADSFDKRLLKYYGKDNFGEASNKLVKYAGKFVDTISHLDPRAFDDVAKNTLPVTQQNVTALLLKFYDDCTADAGNYILDGKAYTFKNEISGLVLTVTPKGLQLEKPDKELEQKLTVCLTEDG
;
A
#
# COMPACT_ATOMS: atom_id res chain seq x y z
N MET A 1 53.51 -7.29 7.68
CA MET A 1 52.51 -7.83 8.62
C MET A 1 51.48 -6.79 9.11
N LYS A 2 51.86 -5.56 9.45
CA LYS A 2 50.86 -4.55 9.90
C LYS A 2 49.75 -4.19 8.87
N LYS A 3 50.06 -4.11 7.56
CA LYS A 3 49.09 -3.77 6.52
C LYS A 3 48.05 -4.88 6.27
N ILE A 4 48.41 -6.16 6.47
CA ILE A 4 47.49 -7.30 6.29
C ILE A 4 46.52 -7.36 7.48
N LEU A 5 46.95 -7.04 8.69
CA LEU A 5 46.10 -7.01 9.88
C LEU A 5 45.03 -5.92 9.79
N THR A 6 45.39 -4.73 9.25
CA THR A 6 44.46 -3.61 9.07
C THR A 6 43.36 -3.95 8.04
N ALA A 7 43.72 -4.64 6.94
CA ALA A 7 42.74 -5.07 5.96
C ALA A 7 41.79 -6.14 6.49
N ALA A 8 42.29 -7.09 7.29
CA ALA A 8 41.46 -8.14 7.90
C ALA A 8 40.49 -7.56 8.96
N VAL A 9 40.91 -6.56 9.75
CA VAL A 9 40.05 -5.87 10.70
C VAL A 9 38.99 -5.03 9.97
N ALA A 10 39.34 -4.33 8.88
CA ALA A 10 38.40 -3.58 8.07
C ALA A 10 37.36 -4.50 7.40
N LEU A 11 37.76 -5.65 6.86
CA LEU A 11 36.84 -6.66 6.32
C LEU A 11 35.92 -7.26 7.41
N ALA A 12 36.44 -7.55 8.59
CA ALA A 12 35.65 -8.08 9.72
C ALA A 12 34.65 -7.06 10.24
N VAL A 13 34.98 -5.76 10.24
CA VAL A 13 34.06 -4.66 10.60
C VAL A 13 33.00 -4.48 9.52
N CYS A 14 33.37 -4.53 8.23
CA CYS A 14 32.39 -4.46 7.15
C CYS A 14 31.44 -5.68 7.14
N TYR A 15 31.90 -6.87 7.52
CA TYR A 15 31.05 -8.06 7.63
C TYR A 15 30.06 -8.00 8.79
N ARG A 16 30.36 -7.22 9.85
CA ARG A 16 29.47 -7.01 11.00
C ARG A 16 28.46 -5.89 10.80
N LEU A 17 28.64 -5.06 9.76
CA LEU A 17 27.73 -3.95 9.41
C LEU A 17 26.80 -4.34 8.23
N ARG A 18 26.41 -5.60 8.11
CA ARG A 18 25.24 -5.91 7.27
C ARG A 18 24.06 -5.21 7.93
N PRO A 19 23.37 -4.29 7.22
CA PRO A 19 22.16 -3.71 7.75
C PRO A 19 21.23 -4.87 8.12
N ILE A 20 20.79 -4.89 9.36
CA ILE A 20 19.72 -5.79 9.81
C ILE A 20 18.51 -5.34 9.00
N LYS A 21 18.15 -6.12 7.97
CA LYS A 21 16.89 -5.88 7.26
C LYS A 21 15.80 -6.12 8.28
N ALA A 22 15.18 -5.05 8.78
CA ALA A 22 13.94 -5.16 9.51
C ALA A 22 12.89 -5.51 8.45
N TYR A 23 12.42 -6.73 8.47
CA TYR A 23 11.28 -7.12 7.68
C TYR A 23 10.04 -6.82 8.53
N ALA A 24 9.17 -5.95 8.05
CA ALA A 24 7.74 -6.03 8.23
C ALA A 24 7.29 -7.35 7.60
N TRP A 25 6.01 -7.69 7.55
CA TRP A 25 5.61 -8.92 6.82
C TRP A 25 6.61 -9.21 5.68
N SER A 26 7.15 -10.41 5.55
CA SER A 26 8.09 -10.67 4.44
C SER A 26 7.48 -10.19 3.12
N GLY A 27 8.27 -9.71 2.17
CA GLY A 27 7.79 -9.21 0.88
C GLY A 27 6.77 -10.15 0.22
N THR A 28 6.92 -11.47 0.42
CA THR A 28 5.97 -12.50 -0.03
C THR A 28 4.57 -12.31 0.57
N THR A 29 4.46 -11.96 1.87
CA THR A 29 3.16 -11.76 2.53
C THR A 29 2.49 -10.48 2.06
N HIS A 30 3.24 -9.37 1.90
CA HIS A 30 2.71 -8.13 1.33
C HIS A 30 2.17 -8.34 -0.08
N GLU A 31 2.94 -9.05 -0.94
CA GLU A 31 2.48 -9.39 -2.28
C GLU A 31 1.21 -10.25 -2.27
N ASP A 32 1.14 -11.27 -1.41
CA ASP A 32 -0.03 -12.15 -1.30
C ASP A 32 -1.28 -11.39 -0.87
N ILE A 33 -1.15 -10.49 0.12
CA ILE A 33 -2.25 -9.60 0.55
C ILE A 33 -2.75 -8.77 -0.63
N VAL A 34 -1.86 -8.09 -1.36
CA VAL A 34 -2.24 -7.24 -2.49
C VAL A 34 -2.85 -8.04 -3.63
N LYS A 35 -2.25 -9.19 -4.00
CA LYS A 35 -2.80 -10.10 -5.04
C LYS A 35 -4.23 -10.53 -4.71
N LYS A 36 -4.48 -10.93 -3.47
CA LYS A 36 -5.80 -11.35 -3.01
C LYS A 36 -6.80 -10.20 -2.92
N SER A 37 -6.32 -9.00 -2.58
CA SER A 37 -7.15 -7.80 -2.57
C SER A 37 -7.62 -7.41 -3.98
N LEU A 38 -6.74 -7.53 -4.98
CA LEU A 38 -7.11 -7.34 -6.39
C LEU A 38 -8.08 -8.43 -6.88
N ALA A 39 -7.83 -9.71 -6.52
CA ALA A 39 -8.73 -10.81 -6.85
C ALA A 39 -10.10 -10.66 -6.17
N LEU A 40 -10.17 -10.04 -5.00
CA LEU A 40 -11.43 -9.75 -4.32
C LEU A 40 -12.30 -8.76 -5.11
N LEU A 41 -11.71 -7.80 -5.84
CA LEU A 41 -12.46 -6.93 -6.76
C LEU A 41 -13.15 -7.74 -7.87
N GLU A 42 -12.50 -8.77 -8.42
CA GLU A 42 -13.09 -9.66 -9.43
C GLU A 42 -14.24 -10.46 -8.83
N LYS A 43 -14.03 -11.05 -7.65
CA LYS A 43 -15.05 -11.82 -6.92
C LYS A 43 -16.29 -10.99 -6.60
N GLU A 44 -16.11 -9.72 -6.26
CA GLU A 44 -17.19 -8.76 -6.00
C GLU A 44 -17.77 -8.12 -7.28
N LYS A 45 -17.38 -8.63 -8.47
CA LYS A 45 -17.86 -8.17 -9.79
C LYS A 45 -17.63 -6.66 -10.03
N LYS A 46 -16.53 -6.12 -9.52
CA LYS A 46 -16.11 -4.72 -9.67
C LYS A 46 -15.38 -4.49 -11.01
N GLN A 47 -16.04 -4.80 -12.13
CA GLN A 47 -15.42 -4.87 -13.46
C GLN A 47 -14.68 -3.58 -13.88
N LYS A 48 -15.20 -2.39 -13.54
CA LYS A 48 -14.53 -1.12 -13.85
C LYS A 48 -13.21 -0.99 -13.12
N GLN A 49 -13.18 -1.35 -11.83
CA GLN A 49 -11.99 -1.32 -11.00
C GLN A 49 -10.99 -2.39 -11.45
N VAL A 50 -11.45 -3.59 -11.77
CA VAL A 50 -10.58 -4.66 -12.32
C VAL A 50 -9.87 -4.17 -13.58
N THR A 51 -10.62 -3.61 -14.53
CA THR A 51 -10.05 -3.05 -15.77
C THR A 51 -9.07 -1.92 -15.49
N PHE A 52 -9.37 -1.04 -14.53
CA PHE A 52 -8.51 0.09 -14.13
C PHE A 52 -7.14 -0.36 -13.63
N TYR A 53 -7.07 -1.44 -12.85
CA TYR A 53 -5.83 -1.93 -12.28
C TYR A 53 -5.09 -2.95 -13.15
N LYS A 54 -5.73 -3.55 -14.15
CA LYS A 54 -5.24 -4.71 -14.91
C LYS A 54 -3.80 -4.57 -15.40
N ASP A 55 -3.48 -3.44 -16.02
CA ASP A 55 -2.18 -3.22 -16.65
C ASP A 55 -1.09 -2.78 -15.66
N TYR A 56 -1.46 -2.55 -14.40
CA TYR A 56 -0.58 -1.97 -13.38
C TYR A 56 -0.33 -2.89 -12.19
N HIS A 57 -0.80 -4.15 -12.23
CA HIS A 57 -0.58 -5.11 -11.13
C HIS A 57 0.89 -5.21 -10.73
N SER A 58 1.82 -5.27 -11.72
CA SER A 58 3.25 -5.38 -11.46
C SER A 58 3.81 -4.16 -10.72
N GLU A 59 3.32 -2.96 -11.01
CA GLU A 59 3.78 -1.74 -10.36
C GLU A 59 3.24 -1.66 -8.91
N ILE A 60 1.98 -2.03 -8.68
CA ILE A 60 1.41 -2.09 -7.33
C ILE A 60 2.18 -3.11 -6.47
N LEU A 61 2.49 -4.30 -7.04
CA LEU A 61 3.26 -5.33 -6.34
C LEU A 61 4.70 -4.89 -6.03
N LYS A 62 5.38 -4.22 -6.96
CA LYS A 62 6.69 -3.62 -6.68
C LYS A 62 6.60 -2.59 -5.55
N GLY A 63 5.57 -1.75 -5.57
CA GLY A 63 5.37 -0.75 -4.53
C GLY A 63 5.15 -1.36 -3.15
N CYS A 64 4.42 -2.46 -3.05
CA CYS A 64 4.09 -3.05 -1.76
C CYS A 64 5.27 -3.76 -1.06
N THR A 65 6.41 -3.96 -1.72
CA THR A 65 7.63 -4.51 -1.10
C THR A 65 8.69 -3.43 -0.82
N GLN A 66 8.64 -2.31 -1.55
CA GLN A 66 9.66 -1.26 -1.47
C GLN A 66 9.94 -0.72 -0.06
N PRO A 67 8.94 -0.46 0.82
CA PRO A 67 9.22 0.09 2.14
C PRO A 67 10.13 -0.78 3.02
N ASP A 68 10.12 -2.11 2.81
CA ASP A 68 11.00 -3.05 3.51
C ASP A 68 12.41 -3.11 2.91
N GLU A 69 12.51 -2.85 1.61
CA GLU A 69 13.78 -2.91 0.86
C GLU A 69 14.59 -1.61 1.00
N GLU A 70 13.90 -0.50 1.21
CA GLU A 70 14.54 0.80 1.37
C GLU A 70 15.33 0.85 2.68
N ASN A 71 16.58 1.26 2.56
CA ASN A 71 17.50 1.42 3.69
C ASN A 71 17.14 2.70 4.46
N ASP A 72 15.95 2.71 5.05
CA ASP A 72 15.32 3.85 5.70
C ASP A 72 15.78 3.97 7.16
N MET A 73 17.07 3.69 7.41
CA MET A 73 17.71 3.83 8.71
C MET A 73 17.54 5.25 9.27
N ASP A 74 17.41 6.25 8.40
CA ASP A 74 17.29 7.66 8.79
C ASP A 74 15.88 8.02 9.31
N LYS A 75 14.83 7.25 8.95
CA LYS A 75 13.45 7.49 9.40
C LYS A 75 13.00 6.58 10.53
N GLY A 76 13.85 5.65 10.93
CA GLY A 76 13.63 4.73 12.06
C GLY A 76 12.60 3.63 11.77
N HIS A 77 12.71 2.55 12.54
CA HIS A 77 11.81 1.37 12.43
C HIS A 77 10.33 1.70 12.76
N GLY A 78 10.04 2.89 13.30
CA GLY A 78 8.70 3.31 13.73
C GLY A 78 7.68 3.39 12.60
N LYS A 79 8.11 3.63 11.37
CA LYS A 79 7.22 3.80 10.21
C LYS A 79 6.36 2.57 9.89
N HIS A 80 6.81 1.36 10.27
CA HIS A 80 6.06 0.11 10.10
C HIS A 80 5.11 -0.19 11.25
N TYR A 81 5.12 0.62 12.31
CA TYR A 81 4.33 0.40 13.51
C TYR A 81 3.24 1.46 13.64
N TYR A 82 2.08 1.02 14.08
CA TYR A 82 1.04 1.88 14.61
C TYR A 82 0.36 1.14 15.76
N SER A 83 0.82 1.40 16.98
CA SER A 83 0.52 0.56 18.14
C SER A 83 -0.75 0.97 18.84
N CYS A 84 -1.65 0.01 19.09
CA CYS A 84 -2.81 0.18 19.95
C CYS A 84 -2.69 -0.57 21.28
N VAL A 85 -1.76 -1.51 21.37
CA VAL A 85 -1.45 -2.27 22.57
C VAL A 85 0.07 -2.41 22.73
N ASN A 86 0.53 -2.68 23.94
CA ASN A 86 1.92 -3.04 24.17
C ASN A 86 2.13 -4.56 23.98
N PRO A 87 3.39 -5.08 24.02
CA PRO A 87 3.68 -6.51 23.89
C PRO A 87 3.02 -7.43 24.95
N LYS A 88 2.43 -6.85 25.99
CA LYS A 88 1.67 -7.56 27.04
C LYS A 88 0.16 -7.43 26.87
N GLY A 89 -0.32 -7.00 25.69
CA GLY A 89 -1.74 -6.82 25.39
C GLY A 89 -2.43 -5.63 26.06
N LYS A 90 -1.69 -4.79 26.85
CA LYS A 90 -2.26 -3.61 27.49
C LYS A 90 -2.50 -2.50 26.45
N GLU A 91 -3.69 -1.93 26.46
CA GLU A 91 -4.04 -0.79 25.60
C GLU A 91 -3.08 0.40 25.80
N LEU A 92 -2.73 1.04 24.69
CA LEU A 92 -1.93 2.26 24.65
C LEU A 92 -2.81 3.47 24.36
N PRO A 93 -2.45 4.66 24.90
CA PRO A 93 -3.13 5.90 24.54
C PRO A 93 -3.08 6.13 23.04
N GLU A 94 -4.14 6.70 22.49
CA GLU A 94 -4.16 7.10 21.10
C GLU A 94 -3.12 8.21 20.84
N THR A 95 -2.44 8.10 19.70
CA THR A 95 -1.32 8.99 19.33
C THR A 95 -1.64 9.84 18.10
N ASN A 96 -2.92 9.94 17.70
CA ASN A 96 -3.37 10.64 16.50
C ASN A 96 -2.62 10.19 15.22
N GLY A 97 -2.29 8.91 15.14
CA GLY A 97 -1.62 8.33 13.98
C GLY A 97 -0.10 8.24 14.10
N TYR A 98 0.52 8.79 15.12
CA TYR A 98 1.98 8.73 15.28
C TYR A 98 2.41 7.49 16.06
N TYR A 99 3.62 7.03 15.79
CA TYR A 99 4.31 6.01 16.58
C TYR A 99 4.95 6.68 17.81
N ARG A 100 4.79 6.07 18.98
CA ARG A 100 5.52 6.52 20.18
C ARG A 100 6.77 5.66 20.35
N ASN A 101 7.92 6.28 20.13
CA ASN A 101 9.21 5.61 20.27
C ASN A 101 9.53 5.24 21.74
N ARG A 102 10.65 4.55 21.94
CA ARG A 102 11.10 4.11 23.28
C ARG A 102 11.41 5.26 24.26
N PHE A 103 11.61 6.47 23.76
CA PHE A 103 11.87 7.66 24.58
C PHE A 103 10.59 8.45 24.88
N GLY A 104 9.45 8.04 24.31
CA GLY A 104 8.16 8.69 24.48
C GLY A 104 7.85 9.76 23.42
N ASP A 105 8.75 10.01 22.46
CA ASP A 105 8.53 10.99 21.40
C ASP A 105 7.60 10.43 20.32
N LEU A 106 6.84 11.32 19.68
CA LEU A 106 6.02 10.97 18.53
C LEU A 106 6.87 10.94 17.26
N ALA A 107 6.70 9.91 16.47
CA ALA A 107 7.43 9.69 15.22
C ALA A 107 6.50 9.21 14.11
N VAL A 108 6.99 9.23 12.89
CA VAL A 108 6.32 8.69 11.71
C VAL A 108 5.90 7.23 11.96
N SER A 109 4.69 6.87 11.57
CA SER A 109 4.07 5.56 11.79
C SER A 109 3.56 4.95 10.49
N ALA A 110 3.13 3.69 10.53
CA ALA A 110 2.46 3.06 9.38
C ALA A 110 1.21 3.86 8.94
N ARG A 111 0.46 4.46 9.87
CA ARG A 111 -0.70 5.30 9.50
C ARG A 111 -0.29 6.58 8.79
N THR A 112 0.69 7.33 9.31
CA THR A 112 1.16 8.57 8.64
C THR A 112 1.78 8.27 7.28
N CYS A 113 2.55 7.18 7.15
CA CYS A 113 3.09 6.73 5.87
C CYS A 113 2.00 6.30 4.87
N LEU A 114 0.92 5.65 5.33
CA LEU A 114 -0.24 5.37 4.50
C LEU A 114 -0.83 6.66 3.93
N GLU A 115 -1.10 7.64 4.79
CA GLU A 115 -1.72 8.92 4.41
C GLU A 115 -0.85 9.69 3.41
N GLU A 116 0.46 9.77 3.65
CA GLU A 116 1.42 10.42 2.76
C GLU A 116 1.50 9.73 1.38
N ASN A 117 1.70 8.40 1.37
CA ASN A 117 1.80 7.66 0.11
C ASN A 117 0.49 7.66 -0.68
N TYR A 118 -0.66 7.57 -0.01
CA TYR A 118 -1.94 7.67 -0.68
C TYR A 118 -2.14 9.03 -1.35
N THR A 119 -1.88 10.12 -0.64
CA THR A 119 -1.99 11.48 -1.19
C THR A 119 -1.05 11.67 -2.37
N ALA A 120 0.19 11.19 -2.26
CA ALA A 120 1.16 11.23 -3.36
C ALA A 120 0.70 10.40 -4.57
N ALA A 121 0.12 9.21 -4.34
CA ALA A 121 -0.39 8.36 -5.42
C ALA A 121 -1.53 9.05 -6.19
N VAL A 122 -2.49 9.66 -5.48
CA VAL A 122 -3.59 10.42 -6.11
C VAL A 122 -3.05 11.60 -6.91
N SER A 123 -2.08 12.35 -6.36
CA SER A 123 -1.46 13.49 -7.04
C SER A 123 -0.73 13.05 -8.33
N LEU A 124 0.07 11.98 -8.26
CA LEU A 124 0.75 11.42 -9.44
C LEU A 124 -0.23 10.95 -10.51
N TYR A 125 -1.31 10.28 -10.11
CA TYR A 125 -2.34 9.87 -11.05
C TYR A 125 -2.97 11.08 -11.77
N LYS A 126 -3.31 12.11 -11.01
CA LYS A 126 -3.92 13.33 -11.53
C LYS A 126 -2.97 14.13 -12.43
N SER A 127 -1.67 14.04 -12.23
CA SER A 127 -0.66 14.63 -13.11
C SER A 127 -0.34 13.79 -14.36
N GLY A 128 -0.95 12.60 -14.51
CA GLY A 128 -0.71 11.70 -15.66
C GLY A 128 0.40 10.68 -15.44
N ASP A 129 1.17 10.73 -14.36
CA ASP A 129 2.20 9.75 -14.04
C ASP A 129 1.59 8.50 -13.39
N ILE A 130 0.79 7.78 -14.20
CA ILE A 130 -0.04 6.66 -13.72
C ILE A 130 0.83 5.51 -13.21
N LYS A 131 1.95 5.21 -13.87
CA LYS A 131 2.84 4.11 -13.51
C LYS A 131 3.43 4.32 -12.10
N ASN A 132 3.95 5.50 -11.82
CA ASN A 132 4.46 5.83 -10.49
C ASN A 132 3.33 5.97 -9.47
N ALA A 133 2.16 6.50 -9.85
CA ALA A 133 0.97 6.52 -8.99
C ALA A 133 0.62 5.13 -8.48
N MET A 134 0.58 4.12 -9.37
CA MET A 134 0.28 2.74 -8.98
C MET A 134 1.35 2.11 -8.11
N ARG A 135 2.63 2.45 -8.34
CA ARG A 135 3.73 2.01 -7.46
C ARG A 135 3.60 2.63 -6.07
N VAL A 136 3.32 3.92 -5.98
CA VAL A 136 3.14 4.61 -4.69
C VAL A 136 1.86 4.14 -3.98
N LEU A 137 0.79 3.80 -4.72
CA LEU A 137 -0.39 3.14 -4.16
C LEU A 137 -0.03 1.78 -3.54
N GLY A 138 0.87 1.02 -4.16
CA GLY A 138 1.42 -0.22 -3.59
C GLY A 138 2.11 0.04 -2.25
N ARG A 139 2.90 1.13 -2.12
CA ARG A 139 3.51 1.54 -0.84
C ARG A 139 2.45 1.86 0.22
N ALA A 140 1.37 2.54 -0.16
CA ALA A 140 0.25 2.78 0.76
C ALA A 140 -0.40 1.47 1.24
N ALA A 141 -0.58 0.50 0.34
CA ALA A 141 -1.10 -0.84 0.67
C ALA A 141 -0.17 -1.62 1.62
N HIS A 142 1.16 -1.44 1.51
CA HIS A 142 2.14 -2.00 2.44
C HIS A 142 1.84 -1.57 3.88
N PHE A 143 1.65 -0.28 4.13
CA PHE A 143 1.41 0.22 5.48
C PHE A 143 0.05 -0.19 6.06
N ILE A 144 -0.97 -0.43 5.21
CA ILE A 144 -2.20 -1.10 5.67
C ILE A 144 -1.89 -2.54 6.11
N SER A 145 -1.06 -3.24 5.35
CA SER A 145 -0.67 -4.61 5.69
C SER A 145 0.06 -4.68 7.03
N ASP A 146 0.94 -3.73 7.30
CA ASP A 146 1.63 -3.60 8.59
C ASP A 146 0.65 -3.36 9.74
N MET A 147 -0.34 -2.51 9.56
CA MET A 147 -1.39 -2.28 10.56
C MET A 147 -2.31 -3.48 10.78
N GLY A 148 -2.34 -4.45 9.87
CA GLY A 148 -2.98 -5.74 10.05
C GLY A 148 -2.11 -6.79 10.72
N CYS A 149 -0.84 -6.49 10.97
CA CYS A 149 0.15 -7.39 11.56
C CYS A 149 0.18 -7.27 13.08
N THR A 150 -0.14 -8.35 13.79
CA THR A 150 -0.23 -8.35 15.26
C THR A 150 1.06 -7.92 15.93
N VAL A 151 2.24 -8.32 15.43
CA VAL A 151 3.54 -7.95 16.03
C VAL A 151 3.85 -6.48 15.85
N HIS A 152 3.39 -5.84 14.76
CA HIS A 152 3.55 -4.41 14.51
C HIS A 152 2.62 -3.57 15.39
N VAL A 153 1.36 -3.96 15.52
CA VAL A 153 0.39 -3.23 16.34
C VAL A 153 0.64 -3.39 17.84
N ALA A 154 1.39 -4.43 18.22
CA ALA A 154 1.86 -4.65 19.60
C ALA A 154 3.23 -4.01 19.86
N ASN A 155 3.82 -3.33 18.89
CA ASN A 155 5.16 -2.75 19.01
C ASN A 155 6.22 -3.76 19.48
N MET A 156 6.14 -5.00 18.99
CA MET A 156 7.08 -6.05 19.33
C MET A 156 8.40 -5.82 18.60
N LYS A 157 9.51 -5.80 19.35
CA LYS A 157 10.83 -5.57 18.77
C LYS A 157 11.22 -6.72 17.84
N TYR A 158 11.58 -6.37 16.60
CA TYR A 158 12.19 -7.32 15.67
C TYR A 158 13.65 -7.64 16.06
N GLN A 159 14.00 -8.91 16.00
CA GLN A 159 15.38 -9.39 16.05
C GLN A 159 15.46 -10.62 15.13
N ASP A 160 16.46 -10.67 14.27
CA ASP A 160 16.70 -11.82 13.38
C ASP A 160 17.23 -13.02 14.17
N LYS A 161 16.34 -13.62 14.98
CA LYS A 161 16.61 -14.79 15.84
C LYS A 161 15.36 -15.64 15.93
N ALA A 162 15.53 -16.95 15.85
CA ALA A 162 14.43 -17.91 15.88
C ALA A 162 13.57 -17.87 17.16
N ASN A 163 14.12 -17.39 18.28
CA ASN A 163 13.41 -17.20 19.53
C ASN A 163 12.79 -15.80 19.69
N ASN A 164 12.86 -14.96 18.68
CA ASN A 164 12.14 -13.68 18.64
C ASN A 164 10.75 -13.89 18.06
N VAL A 165 9.71 -13.55 18.80
CA VAL A 165 8.31 -13.76 18.41
C VAL A 165 7.98 -13.03 17.10
N HIS A 166 8.44 -11.79 16.92
CA HIS A 166 8.21 -11.00 15.72
C HIS A 166 8.76 -11.73 14.49
N TYR A 167 10.07 -12.04 14.51
CA TYR A 167 10.73 -12.76 13.42
C TYR A 167 10.08 -14.12 13.13
N ALA A 168 9.81 -14.93 14.20
CA ALA A 168 9.24 -16.25 14.05
C ALA A 168 7.83 -16.23 13.44
N PHE A 169 7.00 -15.29 13.87
CA PHE A 169 5.65 -15.10 13.35
C PHE A 169 5.67 -14.74 11.87
N GLU A 170 6.42 -13.72 11.49
CA GLU A 170 6.49 -13.27 10.09
C GLU A 170 7.07 -14.34 9.17
N LYS A 171 8.14 -15.01 9.61
CA LYS A 171 8.72 -16.13 8.86
C LYS A 171 7.73 -17.26 8.67
N HIS A 172 6.96 -17.62 9.69
CA HIS A 172 5.93 -18.66 9.60
C HIS A 172 4.85 -18.24 8.60
N VAL A 173 4.30 -17.02 8.76
CA VAL A 173 3.23 -16.53 7.91
C VAL A 173 3.68 -16.39 6.45
N SER A 174 4.93 -16.04 6.19
CA SER A 174 5.45 -15.95 4.82
C SER A 174 5.35 -17.27 4.02
N THR A 175 5.31 -18.40 4.73
CA THR A 175 5.16 -19.73 4.11
C THR A 175 3.71 -20.23 4.10
N THR A 176 2.81 -19.62 4.85
CA THR A 176 1.43 -20.07 5.03
C THR A 176 0.38 -19.07 4.55
N CYS A 177 0.75 -17.82 4.25
CA CYS A 177 -0.17 -16.72 3.90
C CYS A 177 -1.14 -17.09 2.76
N THR A 178 -0.67 -17.86 1.77
CA THR A 178 -1.49 -18.31 0.63
C THR A 178 -2.74 -19.10 1.03
N ARG A 179 -2.78 -19.68 2.24
CA ARG A 179 -3.90 -20.47 2.75
C ARG A 179 -5.07 -19.62 3.25
N HIS A 180 -4.84 -18.33 3.50
CA HIS A 180 -5.80 -17.45 4.18
C HIS A 180 -6.29 -16.37 3.21
N THR A 181 -7.54 -16.49 2.77
CA THR A 181 -8.16 -15.60 1.77
C THR A 181 -9.48 -15.07 2.29
N ALA A 182 -9.77 -13.80 2.04
CA ALA A 182 -11.07 -13.22 2.32
C ALA A 182 -12.15 -13.83 1.42
N ASP A 183 -13.26 -14.25 2.01
CA ASP A 183 -14.38 -14.87 1.27
C ASP A 183 -15.22 -13.83 0.54
N SER A 184 -15.37 -12.66 1.10
CA SER A 184 -16.16 -11.56 0.56
C SER A 184 -15.62 -10.22 1.06
N PHE A 185 -16.07 -9.13 0.45
CA PHE A 185 -15.72 -7.77 0.86
C PHE A 185 -16.79 -7.20 1.80
N ASP A 186 -16.37 -6.72 2.95
CA ASP A 186 -17.24 -6.00 3.88
C ASP A 186 -17.43 -4.54 3.41
N LYS A 187 -18.57 -4.27 2.78
CA LYS A 187 -18.93 -2.94 2.26
C LYS A 187 -18.97 -1.84 3.32
N ARG A 188 -19.09 -2.20 4.63
CA ARG A 188 -19.06 -1.23 5.73
C ARG A 188 -17.71 -0.54 5.83
N LEU A 189 -16.63 -1.16 5.34
CA LEU A 189 -15.29 -0.56 5.30
C LEU A 189 -15.26 0.73 4.47
N LEU A 190 -16.04 0.82 3.38
CA LEU A 190 -16.09 2.01 2.53
C LEU A 190 -16.49 3.26 3.31
N LYS A 191 -17.33 3.13 4.35
CA LYS A 191 -17.69 4.24 5.21
C LYS A 191 -16.47 4.85 5.92
N TYR A 192 -15.49 4.04 6.29
CA TYR A 192 -14.29 4.48 7.01
C TYR A 192 -13.21 5.00 6.06
N TYR A 193 -13.12 4.40 4.87
CA TYR A 193 -12.21 4.84 3.81
C TYR A 193 -12.75 6.04 3.01
N GLY A 194 -14.05 6.29 3.02
CA GLY A 194 -14.67 7.42 2.30
C GLY A 194 -14.44 8.80 2.93
N LYS A 195 -13.78 8.87 4.11
CA LYS A 195 -13.42 10.12 4.78
C LYS A 195 -12.06 10.64 4.32
N ASP A 196 -11.79 11.93 4.57
CA ASP A 196 -10.56 12.61 4.14
C ASP A 196 -9.27 12.07 4.78
N ASN A 197 -9.39 11.29 5.86
CA ASN A 197 -8.25 10.63 6.51
C ASN A 197 -8.55 9.17 6.84
N PHE A 198 -7.50 8.39 6.97
CA PHE A 198 -7.56 6.95 7.24
C PHE A 198 -7.64 6.62 8.75
N GLY A 199 -7.83 7.62 9.61
CA GLY A 199 -7.73 7.46 11.05
C GLY A 199 -8.68 6.42 11.64
N GLU A 200 -9.97 6.47 11.28
CA GLU A 200 -10.97 5.51 11.79
C GLU A 200 -10.71 4.09 11.25
N ALA A 201 -10.38 3.97 9.95
CA ALA A 201 -10.06 2.69 9.34
C ALA A 201 -8.82 2.06 9.99
N SER A 202 -7.73 2.83 10.12
CA SER A 202 -6.49 2.39 10.76
C SER A 202 -6.72 1.98 12.21
N ASN A 203 -7.43 2.79 13.00
CA ASN A 203 -7.73 2.48 14.41
C ASN A 203 -8.53 1.19 14.56
N LYS A 204 -9.50 0.94 13.68
CA LYS A 204 -10.28 -0.31 13.69
C LYS A 204 -9.41 -1.52 13.34
N LEU A 205 -8.56 -1.39 12.33
CA LEU A 205 -7.67 -2.47 11.88
C LEU A 205 -6.66 -2.83 12.98
N VAL A 206 -5.96 -1.84 13.56
CA VAL A 206 -4.97 -2.11 14.60
C VAL A 206 -5.60 -2.65 15.88
N LYS A 207 -6.79 -2.17 16.26
CA LYS A 207 -7.53 -2.73 17.40
C LYS A 207 -7.98 -4.16 17.16
N TYR A 208 -8.34 -4.50 15.91
CA TYR A 208 -8.65 -5.88 15.55
C TYR A 208 -7.43 -6.80 15.64
N ALA A 209 -6.33 -6.42 15.00
CA ALA A 209 -5.09 -7.19 15.02
C ALA A 209 -4.48 -7.29 16.44
N GLY A 210 -4.64 -6.26 17.25
CA GLY A 210 -4.18 -6.20 18.64
C GLY A 210 -4.84 -7.23 19.57
N LYS A 211 -6.03 -7.74 19.23
CA LYS A 211 -6.71 -8.79 20.03
C LYS A 211 -5.94 -10.10 20.11
N PHE A 212 -5.02 -10.33 19.18
CA PHE A 212 -4.30 -11.60 19.08
C PHE A 212 -2.89 -11.57 19.70
N VAL A 213 -2.53 -10.50 20.41
CA VAL A 213 -1.19 -10.32 20.99
C VAL A 213 -0.86 -11.45 21.96
N ASP A 214 -1.78 -11.79 22.85
CA ASP A 214 -1.57 -12.87 23.83
C ASP A 214 -1.43 -14.23 23.14
N THR A 215 -2.13 -14.44 22.03
CA THR A 215 -2.08 -15.69 21.25
C THR A 215 -0.71 -15.95 20.67
N ILE A 216 0.00 -14.89 20.15
CA ILE A 216 1.32 -15.06 19.54
C ILE A 216 2.48 -14.98 20.54
N SER A 217 2.23 -14.68 21.81
CA SER A 217 3.28 -14.52 22.83
C SER A 217 4.12 -15.79 23.06
N HIS A 218 3.58 -16.94 22.69
CA HIS A 218 4.23 -18.25 22.73
C HIS A 218 4.66 -18.64 21.31
N LEU A 219 5.89 -19.06 21.09
CA LEU A 219 6.45 -19.48 19.80
C LEU A 219 5.80 -20.79 19.26
N ASP A 220 4.46 -20.83 19.19
CA ASP A 220 3.68 -21.96 18.69
C ASP A 220 3.21 -21.68 17.24
N PRO A 221 3.67 -22.49 16.25
CA PRO A 221 3.22 -22.36 14.87
C PRO A 221 1.71 -22.47 14.66
N ARG A 222 0.99 -23.23 15.50
CA ARG A 222 -0.47 -23.34 15.42
C ARG A 222 -1.14 -22.05 15.84
N ALA A 223 -0.63 -21.40 16.89
CA ALA A 223 -1.09 -20.09 17.30
C ALA A 223 -0.82 -19.03 16.21
N PHE A 224 0.31 -19.13 15.51
CA PHE A 224 0.63 -18.27 14.37
C PHE A 224 -0.36 -18.46 13.19
N ASP A 225 -0.71 -19.70 12.87
CA ASP A 225 -1.72 -19.99 11.84
C ASP A 225 -3.11 -19.45 12.24
N ASP A 226 -3.52 -19.60 13.51
CA ASP A 226 -4.78 -19.07 14.00
C ASP A 226 -4.84 -17.54 13.90
N VAL A 227 -3.76 -16.85 14.25
CA VAL A 227 -3.68 -15.39 14.10
C VAL A 227 -3.71 -14.99 12.64
N ALA A 228 -2.92 -15.63 11.77
CA ALA A 228 -2.88 -15.35 10.34
C ALA A 228 -4.26 -15.58 9.68
N LYS A 229 -4.95 -16.67 10.04
CA LYS A 229 -6.30 -16.98 9.57
C LYS A 229 -7.31 -15.87 9.87
N ASN A 230 -7.16 -15.20 10.99
CA ASN A 230 -8.06 -14.12 11.40
C ASN A 230 -7.64 -12.77 10.83
N THR A 231 -6.35 -12.45 10.80
CA THR A 231 -5.86 -11.10 10.46
C THR A 231 -5.67 -10.89 8.97
N LEU A 232 -5.16 -11.87 8.22
CA LEU A 232 -4.91 -11.72 6.79
C LEU A 232 -6.17 -11.42 5.97
N PRO A 233 -7.31 -12.14 6.14
CA PRO A 233 -8.54 -11.82 5.39
C PRO A 233 -9.06 -10.41 5.67
N VAL A 234 -8.99 -9.94 6.92
CA VAL A 234 -9.41 -8.58 7.30
C VAL A 234 -8.46 -7.54 6.69
N THR A 235 -7.17 -7.82 6.66
CA THR A 235 -6.17 -6.95 6.02
C THR A 235 -6.40 -6.86 4.51
N GLN A 236 -6.67 -7.97 3.83
CA GLN A 236 -7.02 -8.01 2.40
C GLN A 236 -8.26 -7.16 2.09
N GLN A 237 -9.30 -7.22 2.91
CA GLN A 237 -10.48 -6.38 2.76
C GLN A 237 -10.16 -4.88 2.95
N ASN A 238 -9.27 -4.52 3.87
CA ASN A 238 -8.83 -3.14 4.07
C ASN A 238 -8.01 -2.62 2.88
N VAL A 239 -7.12 -3.43 2.31
CA VAL A 239 -6.41 -3.08 1.06
C VAL A 239 -7.40 -2.97 -0.11
N THR A 240 -8.41 -3.85 -0.19
CA THR A 240 -9.48 -3.73 -1.21
C THR A 240 -10.25 -2.41 -1.07
N ALA A 241 -10.54 -1.98 0.17
CA ALA A 241 -11.19 -0.69 0.42
C ALA A 241 -10.32 0.50 -0.02
N LEU A 242 -8.99 0.44 0.21
CA LEU A 242 -8.04 1.42 -0.31
C LEU A 242 -8.07 1.49 -1.84
N LEU A 243 -8.06 0.34 -2.51
CA LEU A 243 -8.13 0.27 -3.97
C LEU A 243 -9.43 0.88 -4.50
N LEU A 244 -10.57 0.57 -3.88
CA LEU A 244 -11.86 1.15 -4.26
C LEU A 244 -11.87 2.67 -4.09
N LYS A 245 -11.37 3.17 -2.94
CA LYS A 245 -11.24 4.61 -2.69
C LYS A 245 -10.34 5.28 -3.72
N PHE A 246 -9.18 4.70 -4.02
CA PHE A 246 -8.25 5.27 -5.00
C PHE A 246 -8.88 5.36 -6.39
N TYR A 247 -9.60 4.30 -6.82
CA TYR A 247 -10.36 4.33 -8.06
C TYR A 247 -11.37 5.49 -8.06
N ASP A 248 -12.16 5.62 -7.00
CA ASP A 248 -13.17 6.67 -6.90
C ASP A 248 -12.53 8.07 -6.91
N ASP A 249 -11.47 8.31 -6.12
CA ASP A 249 -10.77 9.60 -6.05
C ASP A 249 -10.06 10.00 -7.36
N CYS A 250 -9.63 8.99 -8.14
CA CYS A 250 -8.97 9.21 -9.42
C CYS A 250 -9.95 9.32 -10.59
N THR A 251 -11.17 8.80 -10.46
CA THR A 251 -12.15 8.77 -11.55
C THR A 251 -13.37 9.65 -11.30
N ALA A 252 -13.57 10.17 -10.08
CA ALA A 252 -14.66 11.10 -9.76
C ALA A 252 -14.67 12.32 -10.69
N ASP A 253 -13.48 12.78 -11.08
CA ASP A 253 -13.27 13.90 -11.98
C ASP A 253 -12.78 13.45 -13.38
N ALA A 254 -12.93 12.18 -13.74
CA ALA A 254 -12.39 11.63 -15.00
C ALA A 254 -12.89 12.32 -16.27
N GLY A 255 -13.89 13.23 -16.15
CA GLY A 255 -14.22 14.19 -17.20
C GLY A 255 -13.27 15.38 -17.35
N ASN A 256 -12.35 15.58 -16.36
CA ASN A 256 -11.53 16.80 -16.27
C ASN A 256 -10.03 16.58 -16.51
N TYR A 257 -9.56 15.31 -16.59
CA TYR A 257 -8.13 15.03 -16.82
C TYR A 257 -7.89 14.46 -18.21
N ILE A 258 -6.89 15.01 -18.88
CA ILE A 258 -6.38 14.50 -20.15
C ILE A 258 -5.24 13.52 -19.83
N LEU A 259 -5.40 12.25 -20.22
CA LEU A 259 -4.42 11.19 -19.98
C LEU A 259 -3.64 10.89 -21.25
N ASP A 260 -2.33 10.67 -21.10
CA ASP A 260 -1.46 10.30 -22.23
C ASP A 260 -1.92 8.99 -22.89
N GLY A 261 -1.80 8.94 -24.21
CA GLY A 261 -2.19 7.78 -25.01
C GLY A 261 -3.70 7.49 -25.07
N LYS A 262 -4.56 8.32 -24.48
CA LYS A 262 -6.02 8.14 -24.55
C LYS A 262 -6.64 8.96 -25.66
N ALA A 263 -7.70 8.44 -26.25
CA ALA A 263 -8.48 9.13 -27.27
C ALA A 263 -9.63 9.92 -26.63
N TYR A 264 -9.73 11.18 -26.98
CA TYR A 264 -10.74 12.12 -26.48
C TYR A 264 -11.53 12.75 -27.59
N THR A 265 -12.79 13.08 -27.29
CA THR A 265 -13.61 13.96 -28.11
C THR A 265 -13.71 15.31 -27.41
N PHE A 266 -13.20 16.35 -28.03
CA PHE A 266 -13.23 17.72 -27.50
C PHE A 266 -14.46 18.43 -28.05
N LYS A 267 -15.42 18.73 -27.19
CA LYS A 267 -16.67 19.40 -27.53
C LYS A 267 -16.70 20.81 -26.94
N ASN A 268 -17.05 21.79 -27.76
CA ASN A 268 -17.33 23.13 -27.28
C ASN A 268 -18.71 23.17 -26.61
N GLU A 269 -18.78 23.53 -25.34
CA GLU A 269 -20.03 23.48 -24.55
C GLU A 269 -21.10 24.47 -25.05
N ILE A 270 -20.67 25.62 -25.59
CA ILE A 270 -21.59 26.68 -26.06
C ILE A 270 -22.18 26.34 -27.42
N SER A 271 -21.34 25.97 -28.38
CA SER A 271 -21.77 25.73 -29.77
C SER A 271 -22.21 24.27 -30.01
N GLY A 272 -21.82 23.33 -29.12
CA GLY A 272 -22.00 21.90 -29.31
C GLY A 272 -21.15 21.29 -30.42
N LEU A 273 -20.23 22.06 -31.04
CA LEU A 273 -19.31 21.61 -32.08
C LEU A 273 -18.18 20.76 -31.48
N VAL A 274 -17.65 19.82 -32.27
CA VAL A 274 -16.60 18.89 -31.90
C VAL A 274 -15.32 19.19 -32.66
N LEU A 275 -14.17 19.14 -31.99
CA LEU A 275 -12.87 19.30 -32.64
C LEU A 275 -12.60 18.10 -33.55
N THR A 276 -12.38 18.36 -34.82
CA THR A 276 -12.28 17.35 -35.87
C THR A 276 -11.00 17.58 -36.69
N VAL A 277 -10.31 16.50 -37.05
CA VAL A 277 -9.20 16.55 -38.01
C VAL A 277 -9.78 16.58 -39.41
N THR A 278 -9.47 17.64 -40.16
CA THR A 278 -9.88 17.81 -41.55
C THR A 278 -8.64 17.99 -42.46
N PRO A 279 -8.77 17.87 -43.80
CA PRO A 279 -7.68 18.18 -44.71
C PRO A 279 -7.13 19.62 -44.60
N LYS A 280 -7.89 20.51 -43.95
CA LYS A 280 -7.50 21.92 -43.68
C LYS A 280 -6.95 22.11 -42.26
N GLY A 281 -6.75 21.03 -41.49
CA GLY A 281 -6.30 21.08 -40.11
C GLY A 281 -7.41 20.85 -39.11
N LEU A 282 -7.18 21.20 -37.82
CA LEU A 282 -8.16 21.08 -36.77
C LEU A 282 -9.27 22.15 -36.93
N GLN A 283 -10.52 21.71 -36.98
CA GLN A 283 -11.69 22.57 -37.10
C GLN A 283 -12.80 22.12 -36.11
N LEU A 284 -13.71 23.04 -35.81
CA LEU A 284 -14.92 22.73 -35.03
C LEU A 284 -16.06 22.37 -36.00
N GLU A 285 -16.49 21.14 -35.96
CA GLU A 285 -17.53 20.57 -36.82
C GLU A 285 -18.73 20.05 -35.99
N LYS A 286 -19.84 19.82 -36.64
CA LYS A 286 -20.97 19.14 -35.99
C LYS A 286 -20.58 17.71 -35.61
N PRO A 287 -21.12 17.17 -34.50
CA PRO A 287 -20.89 15.77 -34.15
C PRO A 287 -21.32 14.86 -35.33
N ASP A 288 -20.39 14.05 -35.82
CA ASP A 288 -20.60 13.11 -36.90
C ASP A 288 -19.94 11.77 -36.53
N LYS A 289 -20.63 10.67 -36.79
CA LYS A 289 -20.13 9.32 -36.53
C LYS A 289 -19.14 8.82 -37.59
N GLU A 290 -19.15 9.43 -38.78
CA GLU A 290 -18.26 9.07 -39.89
C GLU A 290 -16.95 9.85 -39.91
N LEU A 291 -16.88 10.96 -39.17
CA LEU A 291 -15.68 11.78 -39.07
C LEU A 291 -14.79 11.32 -37.93
N GLU A 292 -13.47 11.42 -38.13
CA GLU A 292 -12.47 11.20 -37.08
C GLU A 292 -12.53 12.35 -36.07
N GLN A 293 -13.35 12.17 -35.04
CA GLN A 293 -13.59 13.13 -33.97
C GLN A 293 -12.99 12.69 -32.64
N LYS A 294 -12.14 11.66 -32.65
CA LYS A 294 -11.37 11.21 -31.51
C LYS A 294 -9.90 11.54 -31.73
N LEU A 295 -9.35 12.33 -30.86
CA LEU A 295 -7.94 12.72 -30.88
C LEU A 295 -7.22 11.99 -29.73
N THR A 296 -6.12 11.33 -30.06
CA THR A 296 -5.25 10.74 -29.02
C THR A 296 -4.33 11.84 -28.48
N VAL A 297 -4.33 12.01 -27.18
CA VAL A 297 -3.40 12.92 -26.51
C VAL A 297 -2.06 12.23 -26.33
N CYS A 298 -0.99 12.89 -26.73
CA CYS A 298 0.39 12.51 -26.45
C CYS A 298 0.99 13.64 -25.62
N LEU A 299 1.32 13.37 -24.34
CA LEU A 299 2.01 14.31 -23.50
C LEU A 299 3.47 14.40 -23.96
N THR A 300 3.97 15.63 -24.08
CA THR A 300 5.39 15.87 -24.33
C THR A 300 6.18 15.84 -23.02
N GLU A 301 7.53 15.76 -23.11
CA GLU A 301 8.40 15.76 -21.92
C GLU A 301 8.27 17.05 -21.08
N ASP A 302 7.75 18.10 -21.66
CA ASP A 302 7.54 19.41 -21.02
C ASP A 302 6.14 19.54 -20.36
N GLY A 303 5.29 18.52 -20.40
CA GLY A 303 3.94 18.47 -19.80
C GLY A 303 2.81 18.75 -20.76
#